data_611c15a6ad87b8a5c43822fafb33c94b
#
_entry.id   611c15a6ad87b8a5c43822fafb33c94b
#
_cell.length_a   1.000
_cell.length_b   1.000
_cell.length_c   1.000
_cell.angle_alpha   90.00
_cell.angle_beta   90.00
_cell.angle_gamma   90.00
#
_symmetry.space_group_name_H-M   'P 1'
#
loop_
_entity.id
_entity.type
_entity.pdbx_description
1 polymer ?
#
loop_
_entity_poly.entity_id
_entity_poly.type
_entity_poly.pdbx_seq_one_letter_code
_entity_poly.pdbx_strand_id
1 'polypeptide(L)'
;MGSLEQAVYAIIISFVIGVILCPIVIPMLRKLKFGQNVRDDGPQTHLAKQGTPTMGGVAFLAAFVITSLFFLKGNRDGAAIMLMTLCYGLIGFLDDYIKVVKKRSLGLRAYQKLLLQLIVTGLFCSYIMKSGIGTAIYIPFTDGKMIDLQLI
;
A
#
# COMPACT_ATOMS: atom_id res chain seq x y z
N MET A 1 -2.40 19.64 20.09
CA MET A 1 -1.96 19.62 18.70
C MET A 1 -3.19 19.57 17.81
N GLY A 2 -3.32 20.50 16.87
CA GLY A 2 -4.42 20.49 15.90
C GLY A 2 -4.28 19.32 14.93
N SER A 3 -5.38 18.90 14.32
CA SER A 3 -5.38 17.78 13.34
C SER A 3 -4.43 18.04 12.15
N LEU A 4 -4.31 19.29 11.71
CA LEU A 4 -3.40 19.70 10.65
C LEU A 4 -1.93 19.53 11.04
N GLU A 5 -1.55 19.93 12.26
CA GLU A 5 -0.19 19.77 12.76
C GLU A 5 0.21 18.30 12.83
N GLN A 6 -0.68 17.43 13.32
CA GLN A 6 -0.44 15.98 13.35
C GLN A 6 -0.22 15.40 11.96
N ALA A 7 -1.00 15.84 10.97
CA ALA A 7 -0.84 15.40 9.58
C ALA A 7 0.52 15.84 9.01
N VAL A 8 0.94 17.08 9.25
CA VAL A 8 2.25 17.58 8.80
C VAL A 8 3.39 16.79 9.45
N TYR A 9 3.34 16.55 10.76
CA TYR A 9 4.35 15.73 11.43
C TYR A 9 4.38 14.29 10.91
N ALA A 10 3.21 13.68 10.66
CA ALA A 10 3.14 12.33 10.11
C ALA A 10 3.80 12.25 8.72
N ILE A 11 3.56 13.25 7.85
CA ILE A 11 4.18 13.33 6.53
C ILE A 11 5.70 13.44 6.64
N ILE A 12 6.20 14.36 7.47
CA ILE A 12 7.65 14.57 7.63
C ILE A 12 8.30 13.32 8.20
N ILE A 13 7.73 12.73 9.25
CA ILE A 13 8.28 11.53 9.91
C ILE A 13 8.29 10.36 8.94
N SER A 14 7.20 10.10 8.22
CA SER A 14 7.14 8.99 7.25
C SER A 14 8.14 9.19 6.10
N PHE A 15 8.33 10.43 5.64
CA PHE A 15 9.34 10.75 4.63
C PHE A 15 10.76 10.46 5.13
N VAL A 16 11.11 10.95 6.31
CA VAL A 16 12.44 10.72 6.92
C VAL A 16 12.71 9.23 7.12
N ILE A 17 11.74 8.48 7.66
CA ILE A 17 11.86 7.02 7.83
C ILE A 17 12.04 6.35 6.46
N GLY A 18 11.27 6.75 5.45
CA GLY A 18 11.40 6.21 4.09
C GLY A 18 12.79 6.46 3.50
N VAL A 19 13.32 7.67 3.63
CA VAL A 19 14.67 8.03 3.17
C VAL A 19 15.75 7.19 3.88
N ILE A 20 15.58 6.90 5.16
CA ILE A 20 16.51 6.05 5.93
C ILE A 20 16.38 4.57 5.53
N LEU A 21 15.17 4.08 5.32
CA LEU A 21 14.91 2.68 5.00
C LEU A 21 15.30 2.30 3.57
N CYS A 22 15.12 3.19 2.59
CA CYS A 22 15.41 2.91 1.19
C CYS A 22 16.86 2.44 0.95
N PRO A 23 17.92 3.12 1.43
CA PRO A 23 19.30 2.69 1.22
C PRO A 23 19.65 1.37 1.92
N ILE A 24 18.86 0.94 2.90
CA ILE A 24 19.02 -0.34 3.61
C ILE A 24 18.31 -1.46 2.85
N VAL A 25 17.04 -1.21 2.48
CA VAL A 25 16.17 -2.21 1.85
C VAL A 25 16.58 -2.50 0.41
N ILE A 26 16.94 -1.48 -0.37
CA ILE A 26 17.32 -1.65 -1.79
C ILE A 26 18.52 -2.59 -1.97
N PRO A 27 19.66 -2.42 -1.27
CA PRO A 27 20.80 -3.36 -1.38
C PRO A 27 20.43 -4.76 -0.88
N MET A 28 19.59 -4.87 0.16
CA MET A 28 19.11 -6.16 0.66
C MET A 28 18.30 -6.90 -0.41
N LEU A 29 17.38 -6.22 -1.09
CA LEU A 29 16.60 -6.80 -2.18
C LEU A 29 17.50 -7.19 -3.38
N ARG A 30 18.52 -6.40 -3.69
CA ARG A 30 19.53 -6.75 -4.72
C ARG A 30 20.31 -8.03 -4.37
N LYS A 31 20.76 -8.16 -3.11
CA LYS A 31 21.48 -9.36 -2.64
C LYS A 31 20.63 -10.61 -2.72
N LEU A 32 19.33 -10.51 -2.45
CA LEU A 32 18.37 -11.60 -2.57
C LEU A 32 18.00 -11.92 -4.03
N LYS A 33 18.64 -11.26 -5.01
CA LYS A 33 18.38 -11.41 -6.45
C LYS A 33 16.90 -11.17 -6.82
N PHE A 34 16.21 -10.31 -6.08
CA PHE A 34 14.87 -9.84 -6.41
C PHE A 34 14.93 -8.81 -7.56
N GLY A 35 15.55 -9.20 -8.68
CA GLY A 35 15.63 -8.40 -9.88
C GLY A 35 14.45 -8.65 -10.82
N GLN A 36 14.11 -7.63 -11.60
CA GLN A 36 13.06 -7.74 -12.61
C GLN A 36 13.53 -8.64 -13.75
N ASN A 37 12.82 -9.75 -14.01
CA ASN A 37 13.00 -10.52 -15.23
C ASN A 37 12.25 -9.80 -16.37
N VAL A 38 13.00 -9.21 -17.27
CA VAL A 38 12.44 -8.57 -18.47
C VAL A 38 12.24 -9.65 -19.53
N ARG A 39 11.12 -9.60 -20.26
CA ARG A 39 10.89 -10.49 -21.41
C ARG A 39 11.84 -10.10 -22.53
N ASP A 40 12.48 -11.09 -23.14
CA ASP A 40 13.42 -10.90 -24.27
C ASP A 40 12.70 -10.39 -25.52
N ASP A 41 11.38 -10.57 -25.62
CA ASP A 41 10.52 -10.14 -26.75
C ASP A 41 10.05 -8.67 -26.63
N GLY A 42 10.51 -7.92 -25.62
CA GLY A 42 10.08 -6.54 -25.35
C GLY A 42 10.95 -5.50 -26.06
N PRO A 43 10.50 -4.21 -26.12
CA PRO A 43 11.31 -3.12 -26.62
C PRO A 43 12.67 -3.04 -25.88
N GLN A 44 13.75 -2.75 -26.63
CA GLN A 44 15.12 -2.70 -26.07
C GLN A 44 15.27 -1.74 -24.89
N THR A 45 14.42 -0.69 -24.81
CA THR A 45 14.37 0.23 -23.65
C THR A 45 14.00 -0.47 -22.33
N HIS A 46 13.35 -1.63 -22.39
CA HIS A 46 13.02 -2.41 -21.21
C HIS A 46 14.22 -3.24 -20.70
N LEU A 47 15.17 -3.57 -21.57
CA LEU A 47 16.39 -4.28 -21.19
C LEU A 47 17.26 -3.44 -20.25
N ALA A 48 17.23 -2.11 -20.37
CA ALA A 48 17.91 -1.20 -19.46
C ALA A 48 17.43 -1.29 -18.00
N LYS A 49 16.24 -1.87 -17.78
CA LYS A 49 15.66 -2.10 -16.43
C LYS A 49 15.99 -3.48 -15.87
N GLN A 50 16.71 -4.31 -16.62
CA GLN A 50 17.13 -5.63 -16.16
C GLN A 50 18.02 -5.49 -14.93
N GLY A 51 17.70 -6.23 -13.85
CA GLY A 51 18.41 -6.14 -12.58
C GLY A 51 17.96 -5.01 -11.65
N THR A 52 17.00 -4.18 -12.05
CA THR A 52 16.37 -3.23 -11.11
C THR A 52 15.65 -4.03 -10.01
N PRO A 53 15.91 -3.77 -8.71
CA PRO A 53 15.25 -4.51 -7.65
C PRO A 53 13.74 -4.25 -7.68
N THR A 54 12.97 -5.33 -7.63
CA THR A 54 11.52 -5.29 -7.39
C THR A 54 11.25 -5.27 -5.89
N MET A 55 10.00 -5.06 -5.48
CA MET A 55 9.56 -5.02 -4.08
C MET A 55 10.02 -3.79 -3.29
N GLY A 56 10.42 -2.69 -3.95
CA GLY A 56 10.76 -1.44 -3.26
C GLY A 56 9.62 -0.89 -2.39
N GLY A 57 8.37 -1.24 -2.69
CA GLY A 57 7.19 -0.92 -1.88
C GLY A 57 7.25 -1.40 -0.42
N VAL A 58 8.10 -2.40 -0.11
CA VAL A 58 8.30 -2.87 1.27
C VAL A 58 8.87 -1.76 2.16
N ALA A 59 9.78 -0.92 1.64
CA ALA A 59 10.33 0.20 2.38
C ALA A 59 9.24 1.24 2.71
N PHE A 60 8.35 1.53 1.75
CA PHE A 60 7.23 2.45 1.97
C PHE A 60 6.22 1.90 2.97
N LEU A 61 5.86 0.62 2.86
CA LEU A 61 4.96 -0.03 3.81
C LEU A 61 5.54 -0.02 5.23
N ALA A 62 6.84 -0.30 5.37
CA ALA A 62 7.51 -0.24 6.67
C ALA A 62 7.49 1.17 7.25
N ALA A 63 7.82 2.19 6.46
CA ALA A 63 7.76 3.59 6.88
C ALA A 63 6.33 3.99 7.29
N PHE A 64 5.33 3.60 6.51
CA PHE A 64 3.92 3.84 6.79
C PHE A 64 3.49 3.21 8.11
N VAL A 65 3.81 1.92 8.33
CA VAL A 65 3.45 1.21 9.57
C VAL A 65 4.10 1.84 10.78
N ILE A 66 5.42 2.08 10.73
CA ILE A 66 6.15 2.70 11.84
C ILE A 66 5.53 4.05 12.18
N THR A 67 5.29 4.90 11.19
CA THR A 67 4.68 6.22 11.42
C THR A 67 3.26 6.08 11.98
N SER A 68 2.44 5.20 11.40
CA SER A 68 1.06 4.98 11.85
C SER A 68 1.00 4.57 13.32
N LEU A 69 1.90 3.70 13.79
CA LEU A 69 1.95 3.27 15.19
C LEU A 69 2.16 4.44 16.17
N PHE A 70 2.91 5.49 15.78
CA PHE A 70 3.08 6.68 16.61
C PHE A 70 1.82 7.53 16.72
N PHE A 71 0.98 7.54 15.67
CA PHE A 71 -0.19 8.43 15.58
C PHE A 71 -1.53 7.73 15.89
N LEU A 72 -1.59 6.41 15.86
CA LEU A 72 -2.83 5.65 16.07
C LEU A 72 -3.45 5.87 17.48
N LYS A 73 -2.65 5.94 18.52
CA LYS A 73 -3.07 6.25 19.93
C LYS A 73 -4.45 5.68 20.32
N GLY A 74 -4.73 4.44 19.96
CA GLY A 74 -6.01 3.81 20.27
C GLY A 74 -7.18 4.14 19.31
N ASN A 75 -6.92 4.87 18.23
CA ASN A 75 -7.92 5.12 17.18
C ASN A 75 -8.19 3.84 16.39
N ARG A 76 -9.38 3.25 16.60
CA ARG A 76 -9.79 2.00 15.93
C ARG A 76 -9.92 2.14 14.43
N ASP A 77 -10.40 3.28 13.95
CA ASP A 77 -10.60 3.53 12.52
C ASP A 77 -9.25 3.69 11.81
N GLY A 78 -8.32 4.40 12.43
CA GLY A 78 -6.95 4.48 11.96
C GLY A 78 -6.27 3.11 11.90
N ALA A 79 -6.50 2.26 12.90
CA ALA A 79 -5.98 0.89 12.91
C ALA A 79 -6.59 0.03 11.79
N ALA A 80 -7.88 0.19 11.50
CA ALA A 80 -8.56 -0.50 10.41
C ALA A 80 -8.00 -0.08 9.04
N ILE A 81 -7.77 1.22 8.84
CA ILE A 81 -7.15 1.75 7.61
C ILE A 81 -5.72 1.22 7.46
N MET A 82 -4.93 1.21 8.54
CA MET A 82 -3.58 0.65 8.52
C MET A 82 -3.60 -0.83 8.15
N LEU A 83 -4.51 -1.62 8.74
CA LEU A 83 -4.65 -3.04 8.44
C LEU A 83 -5.05 -3.27 6.98
N MET A 84 -6.02 -2.51 6.46
CA MET A 84 -6.42 -2.57 5.05
C MET A 84 -5.24 -2.29 4.13
N THR A 85 -4.47 -1.23 4.41
CA THR A 85 -3.28 -0.87 3.64
C THR A 85 -2.25 -2.00 3.63
N LEU A 86 -2.03 -2.65 4.79
CA LEU A 86 -1.15 -3.80 4.90
C LEU A 86 -1.65 -5.01 4.10
N CYS A 87 -2.94 -5.29 4.11
CA CYS A 87 -3.52 -6.38 3.32
C CYS A 87 -3.31 -6.16 1.82
N TYR A 88 -3.55 -4.93 1.32
CA TYR A 88 -3.27 -4.60 -0.08
C TYR A 88 -1.78 -4.65 -0.40
N GLY A 89 -0.94 -4.16 0.50
CA GLY A 89 0.51 -4.26 0.40
C GLY A 89 0.99 -5.71 0.33
N LEU A 90 0.38 -6.61 1.12
CA LEU A 90 0.67 -8.04 1.11
C LEU A 90 0.27 -8.70 -0.22
N ILE A 91 -0.87 -8.32 -0.80
CA ILE A 91 -1.28 -8.79 -2.14
C ILE A 91 -0.22 -8.38 -3.19
N GLY A 92 0.24 -7.13 -3.15
CA GLY A 92 1.31 -6.65 -4.03
C GLY A 92 2.64 -7.37 -3.80
N PHE A 93 2.99 -7.59 -2.55
CA PHE A 93 4.18 -8.35 -2.17
C PHE A 93 4.13 -9.80 -2.69
N LEU A 94 3.00 -10.48 -2.53
CA LEU A 94 2.80 -11.85 -3.04
C LEU A 94 2.91 -11.90 -4.57
N ASP A 95 2.35 -10.90 -5.28
CA ASP A 95 2.45 -10.78 -6.73
C ASP A 95 3.92 -10.71 -7.18
N ASP A 96 4.70 -9.83 -6.56
CA ASP A 96 6.11 -9.66 -6.87
C ASP A 96 6.96 -10.85 -6.41
N TYR A 97 6.67 -11.43 -5.25
CA TYR A 97 7.35 -12.62 -4.75
C TYR A 97 7.20 -13.81 -5.71
N ILE A 98 5.98 -14.03 -6.25
CA ILE A 98 5.74 -15.10 -7.23
C ILE A 98 6.55 -14.86 -8.52
N LYS A 99 6.67 -13.63 -8.99
CA LYS A 99 7.50 -13.29 -10.16
C LYS A 99 8.95 -13.69 -9.95
N VAL A 100 9.49 -13.35 -8.78
CA VAL A 100 10.89 -13.62 -8.43
C VAL A 100 11.15 -15.11 -8.27
N VAL A 101 10.34 -15.80 -7.47
CA VAL A 101 10.51 -17.24 -7.19
C VAL A 101 10.34 -18.08 -8.45
N LYS A 102 9.34 -17.76 -9.27
CA LYS A 102 9.08 -18.47 -10.53
C LYS A 102 9.91 -17.95 -11.70
N LYS A 103 10.78 -16.96 -11.49
CA LYS A 103 11.63 -16.36 -12.53
C LYS A 103 10.86 -16.01 -13.80
N ARG A 104 9.67 -15.41 -13.65
CA ARG A 104 8.80 -15.05 -14.77
C ARG A 104 8.30 -13.61 -14.63
N SER A 105 7.89 -13.00 -15.73
CA SER A 105 7.38 -11.63 -15.75
C SER A 105 5.95 -11.50 -15.16
N LEU A 106 5.21 -12.60 -15.05
CA LEU A 106 3.83 -12.64 -14.55
C LEU A 106 3.80 -13.16 -13.12
N GLY A 107 3.19 -12.40 -12.20
CA GLY A 107 2.91 -12.79 -10.82
C GLY A 107 1.61 -13.58 -10.67
N LEU A 108 0.71 -13.07 -9.84
CA LEU A 108 -0.66 -13.55 -9.72
C LEU A 108 -1.42 -13.36 -11.03
N ARG A 109 -2.34 -14.27 -11.36
CA ARG A 109 -3.25 -14.06 -12.48
C ARG A 109 -4.20 -12.89 -12.15
N ALA A 110 -4.63 -12.14 -13.18
CA ALA A 110 -5.47 -10.95 -12.98
C ALA A 110 -6.72 -11.23 -12.12
N TYR A 111 -7.41 -12.34 -12.36
CA TYR A 111 -8.59 -12.71 -11.59
C TYR A 111 -8.27 -13.05 -10.12
N GLN A 112 -7.10 -13.66 -9.84
CA GLN A 112 -6.67 -13.98 -8.46
C GLN A 112 -6.40 -12.70 -7.68
N LYS A 113 -5.73 -11.74 -8.31
CA LYS A 113 -5.45 -10.44 -7.72
C LYS A 113 -6.74 -9.68 -7.43
N LEU A 114 -7.65 -9.65 -8.41
CA LEU A 114 -8.95 -9.01 -8.27
C LEU A 114 -9.77 -9.62 -7.13
N LEU A 115 -9.82 -10.97 -7.07
CA LEU A 115 -10.56 -11.70 -6.03
C LEU A 115 -10.02 -11.39 -4.63
N LEU A 116 -8.70 -11.42 -4.44
CA LEU A 116 -8.08 -11.07 -3.16
C LEU A 116 -8.41 -9.62 -2.76
N GLN A 117 -8.35 -8.68 -3.71
CA GLN A 117 -8.71 -7.29 -3.47
C GLN A 117 -10.17 -7.13 -3.08
N LEU A 118 -11.09 -7.83 -3.77
CA LEU A 118 -12.51 -7.80 -3.44
C LEU A 118 -12.80 -8.36 -2.05
N ILE A 119 -12.12 -9.44 -1.65
CA ILE A 119 -12.26 -9.99 -0.29
C ILE A 119 -11.82 -8.95 0.75
N VAL A 120 -10.64 -8.35 0.59
CA VAL A 120 -10.15 -7.33 1.53
C VAL A 120 -11.09 -6.13 1.59
N THR A 121 -11.57 -5.65 0.44
CA THR A 121 -12.53 -4.55 0.37
C THR A 121 -13.84 -4.91 1.07
N GLY A 122 -14.39 -6.10 0.82
CA GLY A 122 -15.64 -6.56 1.44
C GLY A 122 -15.54 -6.65 2.96
N LEU A 123 -14.42 -7.15 3.48
CA LEU A 123 -14.18 -7.18 4.92
C LEU A 123 -14.11 -5.76 5.51
N PHE A 124 -13.44 -4.84 4.83
CA PHE A 124 -13.33 -3.45 5.28
C PHE A 124 -14.67 -2.72 5.21
N CYS A 125 -15.47 -2.92 4.14
CA CYS A 125 -16.83 -2.39 4.05
C CYS A 125 -17.70 -2.92 5.20
N SER A 126 -17.62 -4.21 5.49
CA SER A 126 -18.36 -4.82 6.61
C SER A 126 -17.96 -4.21 7.97
N TYR A 127 -16.69 -3.86 8.13
CA TYR A 127 -16.21 -3.15 9.32
C TYR A 127 -16.80 -1.75 9.41
N ILE A 128 -16.75 -0.96 8.32
CA ILE A 128 -17.29 0.40 8.27
C ILE A 128 -18.78 0.40 8.62
N MET A 129 -19.57 -0.52 8.04
CA MET A 129 -20.99 -0.65 8.31
C MET A 129 -21.29 -0.95 9.78
N LYS A 130 -20.44 -1.74 10.46
CA LYS A 130 -20.59 -2.08 11.88
C LYS A 130 -20.05 -1.02 12.84
N SER A 131 -19.14 -0.18 12.39
CA SER A 131 -18.49 0.85 13.22
C SER A 131 -19.31 2.13 13.39
N GLY A 132 -20.41 2.28 12.63
CA GLY A 132 -21.26 3.48 12.69
C GLY A 132 -20.61 4.74 12.10
N ILE A 133 -19.58 4.58 11.27
CA ILE A 133 -18.87 5.71 10.63
C ILE A 133 -19.81 6.45 9.65
N GLY A 134 -20.92 5.83 9.25
CA GLY A 134 -21.84 6.39 8.27
C GLY A 134 -21.32 6.28 6.82
N THR A 135 -22.21 6.55 5.88
CA THR A 135 -21.96 6.46 4.44
C THR A 135 -21.95 7.82 3.74
N ALA A 136 -21.88 8.90 4.52
CA ALA A 136 -21.85 10.25 4.00
C ALA A 136 -20.46 10.57 3.41
N ILE A 137 -20.44 10.93 2.13
CA ILE A 137 -19.22 11.35 1.40
C ILE A 137 -19.22 12.86 1.29
N TYR A 138 -18.15 13.47 1.77
CA TYR A 138 -17.91 14.90 1.58
C TYR A 138 -17.40 15.19 0.17
N ILE A 139 -18.07 16.09 -0.54
CA ILE A 139 -17.65 16.50 -1.87
C ILE A 139 -16.66 17.67 -1.73
N PRO A 140 -15.37 17.49 -2.07
CA PRO A 140 -14.42 18.57 -2.05
C PRO A 140 -14.83 19.67 -3.06
N PHE A 141 -14.52 20.92 -2.74
CA PHE A 141 -14.83 22.10 -3.58
C PHE A 141 -16.33 22.46 -3.70
N THR A 142 -17.19 21.90 -2.87
CA THR A 142 -18.60 22.29 -2.76
C THR A 142 -18.85 22.73 -1.34
N ASP A 143 -19.33 23.94 -1.11
CA ASP A 143 -19.55 24.57 0.21
C ASP A 143 -20.20 23.67 1.29
N GLY A 144 -19.53 22.52 1.59
CA GLY A 144 -19.94 21.59 2.62
C GLY A 144 -21.03 20.58 2.22
N LYS A 145 -21.33 20.42 0.93
CA LYS A 145 -22.33 19.42 0.50
C LYS A 145 -21.84 18.01 0.77
N MET A 146 -22.66 17.22 1.46
CA MET A 146 -22.47 15.80 1.69
C MET A 146 -23.49 15.01 0.88
N ILE A 147 -23.05 13.91 0.29
CA ILE A 147 -23.92 12.89 -0.30
C ILE A 147 -23.94 11.73 0.67
N ASP A 148 -25.09 11.44 1.24
CA ASP A 148 -25.31 10.22 2.01
C ASP A 148 -25.78 9.12 1.07
N LEU A 149 -25.01 8.03 1.01
CA LEU A 149 -25.33 6.87 0.16
C LEU A 149 -26.45 6.01 0.73
N GLN A 150 -26.93 6.30 1.94
CA GLN A 150 -28.01 5.57 2.64
C GLN A 150 -27.88 4.03 2.56
N LEU A 151 -26.65 3.54 2.62
CA LEU A 151 -26.36 2.10 2.52
C LEU A 151 -26.55 1.34 3.85
N ILE A 152 -27.01 2.04 4.89
CA ILE A 152 -27.29 1.48 6.25
C ILE A 152 -28.64 2.00 6.72
#